data_c8050b0c349af6c8061f485a6f2cffa2
#
_entry.id   c8050b0c349af6c8061f485a6f2cffa2
#
_cell.length_a   1.000
_cell.length_b   1.000
_cell.length_c   1.000
_cell.angle_alpha   90.00
_cell.angle_beta   90.00
_cell.angle_gamma   90.00
#
_symmetry.space_group_name_H-M   'P 1'
#
loop_
_entity.id
_entity.type
_entity.pdbx_description
1 polymer ?
#
loop_
_entity_poly.entity_id
_entity_poly.type
_entity_poly.pdbx_seq_one_letter_code
_entity_poly.pdbx_strand_id
1 'polypeptide(L)'
;MKNIILQAPSIVKDKELKPYWNSKCNELHNSTWLPTTDSYCTKQLNHIIHSCVPVTPPSPLGINYNEPRQIPNKINIIATKKIRIYPENPNKYHQMLCVFRRSYNLAVERYKNGSYKDSNGKSFDIRPEIRALVKAECEISGSVFDVNVSDEAVRSAGIAFTAVCNKNKKLKGSSSGFAQLNFKSRKGYIHTFTLAKMPKGHFPCSRSLGKIHITESVPDEAVGKQVRVTYDHGRWYMCVQQYKEIQPEIQGEVRCIGIDPGVRTFGTCYSGTEALVVGKDFAKNVLLPLAKEMRKLFSKRAKLLNSLKNLEEIPQWALDQMRFIEKQLLFLECKKQDKIRDLHHKFAWYLVQNYDIIFLPTFETSKMVSKGTNKTRKINRTAVHNMSSLKHYQFKQLLKWYCKKYGKIVLDTNESYTSKTRSWDGTIVQNLGSAKTIKDDNIVLDRDINAARGIYLKCLSTGGTCSTS
;
A
#
# COMPACT_ATOMS: atom_id res chain seq x y z
N MET A 1 2.81 16.00 -28.00
CA MET A 1 2.85 15.27 -26.71
C MET A 1 4.30 15.28 -26.22
N LYS A 2 4.66 16.19 -25.31
CA LYS A 2 5.98 16.18 -24.70
C LYS A 2 6.04 14.98 -23.75
N ASN A 3 6.89 14.01 -24.07
CA ASN A 3 7.24 12.91 -23.19
C ASN A 3 7.78 13.50 -21.88
N ILE A 4 6.94 13.47 -20.84
CA ILE A 4 7.43 13.59 -19.48
C ILE A 4 8.05 12.23 -19.19
N ILE A 5 9.29 12.07 -19.61
CA ILE A 5 10.18 11.06 -19.10
C ILE A 5 10.24 11.37 -17.61
N LEU A 6 9.59 10.51 -16.79
CA LEU A 6 9.94 10.44 -15.38
C LEU A 6 11.44 10.16 -15.41
N GLN A 7 12.24 11.17 -15.11
CA GLN A 7 13.67 11.01 -15.04
C GLN A 7 13.92 9.76 -14.22
N ALA A 8 14.69 8.83 -14.79
CA ALA A 8 15.27 7.75 -14.02
C ALA A 8 15.80 8.36 -12.73
N PRO A 9 15.67 7.67 -11.58
CA PRO A 9 16.16 8.23 -10.34
C PRO A 9 17.56 8.77 -10.60
N SER A 10 17.74 10.07 -10.39
CA SER A 10 19.05 10.69 -10.57
C SER A 10 19.96 10.10 -9.51
N ILE A 11 20.83 9.22 -9.91
CA ILE A 11 21.90 8.71 -9.09
C ILE A 11 22.91 9.85 -8.99
N VAL A 12 22.92 10.50 -7.85
CA VAL A 12 24.02 11.41 -7.51
C VAL A 12 25.19 10.50 -7.18
N LYS A 13 25.97 10.19 -8.19
CA LYS A 13 27.22 9.47 -7.97
C LYS A 13 28.12 10.35 -7.12
N ASP A 14 28.82 9.74 -6.21
CA ASP A 14 29.74 10.28 -5.20
C ASP A 14 30.79 11.29 -5.73
N LYS A 15 30.84 11.53 -7.04
CA LYS A 15 31.79 12.50 -7.66
C LYS A 15 31.61 13.95 -7.17
N GLU A 16 30.38 14.35 -6.83
CA GLU A 16 30.11 15.69 -6.30
C GLU A 16 30.30 15.77 -4.76
N LEU A 17 30.32 14.61 -4.06
CA LEU A 17 30.53 14.52 -2.63
C LEU A 17 31.99 14.13 -2.29
N LYS A 18 32.76 13.59 -3.24
CA LYS A 18 34.13 13.10 -3.06
C LYS A 18 35.12 14.10 -2.46
N PRO A 19 35.15 15.39 -2.80
CA PRO A 19 36.09 16.31 -2.20
C PRO A 19 35.99 16.48 -0.69
N TYR A 20 34.74 16.30 -0.17
CA TYR A 20 34.45 16.47 1.27
C TYR A 20 34.48 15.17 2.02
N TRP A 21 34.30 14.06 1.32
CA TRP A 21 34.06 12.76 1.89
C TRP A 21 35.31 11.92 2.14
N ASN A 22 36.30 12.00 1.22
CA ASN A 22 37.50 11.15 1.26
C ASN A 22 38.50 11.51 2.36
N SER A 23 38.50 12.75 2.85
CA SER A 23 39.41 13.12 3.93
C SER A 23 38.91 12.71 5.32
N LYS A 24 37.61 12.55 5.50
CA LYS A 24 37.01 12.24 6.80
C LYS A 24 36.37 10.84 6.91
N CYS A 25 36.25 10.08 5.84
CA CYS A 25 35.83 8.68 5.95
C CYS A 25 36.74 7.87 6.86
N ASN A 26 38.06 8.10 6.80
CA ASN A 26 39.01 7.43 7.69
C ASN A 26 38.87 7.85 9.15
N GLU A 27 38.48 9.10 9.44
CA GLU A 27 38.21 9.57 10.80
C GLU A 27 36.86 9.07 11.33
N LEU A 28 35.87 8.87 10.44
CA LEU A 28 34.56 8.34 10.79
C LEU A 28 34.63 6.84 11.15
N HIS A 29 35.61 6.09 10.65
CA HIS A 29 35.83 4.70 11.03
C HIS A 29 36.27 4.53 12.48
N ASN A 30 36.82 5.56 13.09
CA ASN A 30 37.30 5.53 14.50
C ASN A 30 36.28 6.07 15.50
N SER A 31 35.08 6.49 15.08
CA SER A 31 34.04 6.93 16.02
C SER A 31 33.32 5.74 16.64
N THR A 32 33.06 5.78 17.93
CA THR A 32 32.29 4.76 18.69
C THR A 32 30.88 4.53 18.15
N TRP A 33 30.45 5.34 17.19
CA TRP A 33 29.12 5.32 16.59
C TRP A 33 29.06 4.60 15.25
N LEU A 34 30.19 4.22 14.67
CA LEU A 34 30.30 3.54 13.38
C LEU A 34 30.97 2.19 13.56
N PRO A 35 30.54 1.14 12.82
CA PRO A 35 31.25 -0.10 12.77
C PRO A 35 32.67 0.15 12.23
N THR A 36 33.65 -0.28 12.98
CA THR A 36 35.07 0.05 12.75
C THR A 36 35.75 -0.78 11.67
N THR A 37 35.12 -1.83 11.15
CA THR A 37 35.69 -2.69 10.11
C THR A 37 34.62 -3.32 9.23
N ASP A 38 34.95 -3.59 7.96
CA ASP A 38 34.08 -4.32 7.01
C ASP A 38 33.68 -5.71 7.54
N SER A 39 34.60 -6.38 8.29
CA SER A 39 34.32 -7.68 8.92
C SER A 39 33.23 -7.62 10.00
N TYR A 40 33.11 -6.50 10.71
CA TYR A 40 32.04 -6.29 11.68
C TYR A 40 30.71 -6.07 10.97
N CYS A 41 30.68 -5.24 9.94
CA CYS A 41 29.48 -5.05 9.10
C CYS A 41 29.00 -6.36 8.49
N THR A 42 29.90 -7.17 7.96
CA THR A 42 29.57 -8.47 7.36
C THR A 42 28.97 -9.44 8.39
N LYS A 43 29.52 -9.50 9.60
CA LYS A 43 28.99 -10.32 10.70
C LYS A 43 27.59 -9.86 11.13
N GLN A 44 27.38 -8.54 11.26
CA GLN A 44 26.07 -7.97 11.61
C GLN A 44 25.04 -8.21 10.50
N LEU A 45 25.43 -8.07 9.23
CA LEU A 45 24.56 -8.35 8.09
C LEU A 45 24.17 -9.82 8.02
N ASN A 46 25.11 -10.72 8.27
CA ASN A 46 24.82 -12.15 8.35
C ASN A 46 23.82 -12.45 9.48
N HIS A 47 23.99 -11.84 10.65
CA HIS A 47 23.04 -11.99 11.76
C HIS A 47 21.65 -11.47 11.36
N ILE A 48 21.55 -10.32 10.70
CA ILE A 48 20.29 -9.76 10.18
C ILE A 48 19.65 -10.73 9.18
N ILE A 49 20.42 -11.26 8.22
CA ILE A 49 19.94 -12.22 7.23
C ILE A 49 19.35 -13.46 7.92
N HIS A 50 20.07 -14.03 8.88
CA HIS A 50 19.62 -15.21 9.60
C HIS A 50 18.42 -14.96 10.51
N SER A 51 18.29 -13.77 11.11
CA SER A 51 17.17 -13.42 11.99
C SER A 51 15.88 -13.03 11.27
N CYS A 52 15.97 -12.58 10.02
CA CYS A 52 14.81 -12.08 9.25
C CYS A 52 14.17 -13.11 8.31
N VAL A 53 14.68 -14.34 8.27
CA VAL A 53 14.01 -15.43 7.53
C VAL A 53 12.66 -15.72 8.20
N PRO A 54 11.54 -15.77 7.46
CA PRO A 54 10.24 -16.07 8.05
C PRO A 54 10.28 -17.47 8.67
N VAL A 55 10.16 -17.51 9.98
CA VAL A 55 10.02 -18.76 10.74
C VAL A 55 8.62 -19.30 10.45
N THR A 56 8.52 -20.52 9.94
CA THR A 56 7.27 -21.27 10.04
C THR A 56 6.83 -21.29 11.51
N PRO A 57 5.54 -21.13 11.82
CA PRO A 57 5.10 -21.16 13.21
C PRO A 57 5.64 -22.41 13.91
N PRO A 58 6.16 -22.30 15.13
CA PRO A 58 6.77 -23.41 15.81
C PRO A 58 5.74 -24.54 15.97
N SER A 59 6.15 -25.73 15.56
CA SER A 59 5.51 -26.96 15.98
C SER A 59 5.57 -27.01 17.52
N PRO A 60 4.55 -27.52 18.23
CA PRO A 60 4.52 -27.51 19.70
C PRO A 60 5.53 -28.45 20.38
N LEU A 61 6.49 -29.01 19.67
CA LEU A 61 7.53 -29.90 20.17
C LEU A 61 8.88 -29.19 20.10
N GLY A 62 9.51 -29.04 21.28
CA GLY A 62 10.73 -28.30 21.60
C GLY A 62 11.85 -28.38 20.57
N ILE A 63 12.21 -27.22 20.05
CA ILE A 63 13.35 -27.05 19.14
C ILE A 63 14.50 -26.43 19.91
N ASN A 64 15.65 -27.13 19.83
CA ASN A 64 16.94 -26.72 20.39
C ASN A 64 17.45 -25.46 19.64
N TYR A 65 17.67 -24.37 20.34
CA TYR A 65 17.98 -23.04 19.76
C TYR A 65 19.43 -22.89 19.24
N ASN A 66 20.24 -23.94 19.26
CA ASN A 66 21.67 -23.86 18.94
C ASN A 66 22.06 -24.36 17.53
N GLU A 67 21.13 -24.76 16.68
CA GLU A 67 21.47 -25.10 15.30
C GLU A 67 21.29 -23.88 14.36
N PRO A 68 22.25 -23.63 13.42
CA PRO A 68 22.09 -22.61 12.42
C PRO A 68 20.84 -22.92 11.56
N ARG A 69 19.85 -22.05 11.64
CA ARG A 69 18.60 -22.21 10.88
C ARG A 69 18.95 -22.24 9.39
N GLN A 70 18.74 -23.36 8.74
CA GLN A 70 18.87 -23.47 7.29
C GLN A 70 17.78 -22.59 6.64
N ILE A 71 18.21 -21.65 5.78
CA ILE A 71 17.31 -20.90 4.93
C ILE A 71 16.62 -21.92 4.01
N PRO A 72 15.29 -22.00 3.99
CA PRO A 72 14.63 -22.92 3.08
C PRO A 72 15.03 -22.58 1.64
N ASN A 73 15.61 -23.53 0.94
CA ASN A 73 16.09 -23.37 -0.44
C ASN A 73 15.00 -22.90 -1.40
N LYS A 74 13.72 -23.00 -1.00
CA LYS A 74 12.57 -22.65 -1.82
C LYS A 74 11.45 -22.07 -0.98
N ILE A 75 10.97 -20.88 -1.33
CA ILE A 75 9.83 -20.24 -0.69
C ILE A 75 8.67 -20.17 -1.69
N ASN A 76 7.59 -20.86 -1.37
CA ASN A 76 6.36 -20.76 -2.17
C ASN A 76 5.53 -19.57 -1.72
N ILE A 77 5.31 -18.61 -2.60
CA ILE A 77 4.44 -17.48 -2.34
C ILE A 77 3.17 -17.54 -3.18
N ILE A 78 2.06 -17.16 -2.55
CA ILE A 78 0.81 -16.91 -3.26
C ILE A 78 0.80 -15.43 -3.61
N ALA A 79 0.88 -15.13 -4.90
CA ALA A 79 0.76 -13.78 -5.43
C ALA A 79 -0.63 -13.56 -6.04
N THR A 80 -1.06 -12.31 -6.12
CA THR A 80 -2.26 -11.94 -6.86
C THR A 80 -1.86 -11.20 -8.13
N LYS A 81 -2.20 -11.76 -9.29
CA LYS A 81 -2.06 -11.08 -10.58
C LYS A 81 -3.32 -10.26 -10.86
N LYS A 82 -3.16 -8.95 -11.08
CA LYS A 82 -4.25 -8.02 -11.42
C LYS A 82 -4.23 -7.79 -12.93
N ILE A 83 -5.20 -8.33 -13.64
CA ILE A 83 -5.31 -8.30 -15.11
C ILE A 83 -6.38 -7.31 -15.51
N ARG A 84 -6.11 -6.44 -16.48
CA ARG A 84 -7.09 -5.53 -17.07
C ARG A 84 -8.09 -6.34 -17.90
N ILE A 85 -9.39 -6.08 -17.69
CA ILE A 85 -10.47 -6.73 -18.46
C ILE A 85 -11.38 -5.67 -19.08
N TYR A 86 -11.98 -6.05 -20.22
CA TYR A 86 -12.96 -5.26 -20.94
C TYR A 86 -14.21 -6.12 -21.16
N PRO A 87 -15.22 -6.00 -20.27
CA PRO A 87 -16.47 -6.72 -20.43
C PRO A 87 -17.24 -6.28 -21.68
N GLU A 88 -17.77 -7.20 -22.45
CA GLU A 88 -18.69 -6.87 -23.57
C GLU A 88 -19.95 -6.17 -23.05
N ASN A 89 -20.45 -6.59 -21.90
CA ASN A 89 -21.60 -5.96 -21.25
C ASN A 89 -21.25 -5.43 -19.84
N PRO A 90 -20.72 -4.20 -19.74
CA PRO A 90 -20.35 -3.62 -18.45
C PRO A 90 -21.53 -3.47 -17.46
N ASN A 91 -22.76 -3.32 -17.97
CA ASN A 91 -23.96 -3.15 -17.13
C ASN A 91 -24.21 -4.40 -16.28
N LYS A 92 -24.04 -5.61 -16.84
CA LYS A 92 -24.17 -6.87 -16.07
C LYS A 92 -23.14 -6.90 -14.92
N TYR A 93 -21.92 -6.44 -15.16
CA TYR A 93 -20.88 -6.36 -14.14
C TYR A 93 -21.23 -5.34 -13.03
N HIS A 94 -21.84 -4.20 -13.40
CA HIS A 94 -22.36 -3.25 -12.42
C HIS A 94 -23.51 -3.82 -11.60
N GLN A 95 -24.39 -4.62 -12.21
CA GLN A 95 -25.46 -5.35 -11.50
C GLN A 95 -24.84 -6.33 -10.48
N MET A 96 -23.79 -7.07 -10.84
CA MET A 96 -23.09 -7.95 -9.88
C MET A 96 -22.46 -7.19 -8.71
N LEU A 97 -21.94 -5.99 -8.93
CA LEU A 97 -21.50 -5.13 -7.82
C LEU A 97 -22.67 -4.76 -6.89
N CYS A 98 -23.86 -4.54 -7.45
CA CYS A 98 -25.06 -4.27 -6.66
C CYS A 98 -25.51 -5.49 -5.87
N VAL A 99 -25.58 -6.67 -6.52
CA VAL A 99 -25.88 -7.95 -5.87
C VAL A 99 -24.91 -8.21 -4.72
N PHE A 100 -23.61 -8.13 -4.97
CA PHE A 100 -22.59 -8.36 -3.95
C PHE A 100 -22.73 -7.40 -2.76
N ARG A 101 -22.92 -6.11 -3.02
CA ARG A 101 -23.07 -5.09 -1.98
C ARG A 101 -24.35 -5.32 -1.18
N ARG A 102 -25.48 -5.62 -1.84
CA ARG A 102 -26.77 -5.86 -1.18
C ARG A 102 -26.68 -7.08 -0.28
N SER A 103 -26.22 -8.22 -0.79
CA SER A 103 -26.05 -9.45 -0.01
C SER A 103 -25.09 -9.26 1.17
N TYR A 104 -23.97 -8.56 0.97
CA TYR A 104 -23.03 -8.23 2.05
C TYR A 104 -23.70 -7.39 3.14
N ASN A 105 -24.45 -6.35 2.75
CA ASN A 105 -25.08 -5.44 3.71
C ASN A 105 -26.21 -6.11 4.49
N LEU A 106 -27.00 -6.97 3.87
CA LEU A 106 -27.99 -7.80 4.56
C LEU A 106 -27.32 -8.73 5.57
N ALA A 107 -26.21 -9.37 5.21
CA ALA A 107 -25.45 -10.20 6.14
C ALA A 107 -24.90 -9.39 7.33
N VAL A 108 -24.36 -8.18 7.07
CA VAL A 108 -23.91 -7.27 8.14
C VAL A 108 -25.06 -6.92 9.09
N GLU A 109 -26.25 -6.66 8.54
CA GLU A 109 -27.45 -6.39 9.33
C GLU A 109 -27.82 -7.58 10.23
N ARG A 110 -27.84 -8.81 9.68
CA ARG A 110 -28.09 -10.04 10.46
C ARG A 110 -27.06 -10.24 11.57
N TYR A 111 -25.76 -10.00 11.29
CA TYR A 111 -24.70 -10.09 12.29
C TYR A 111 -24.83 -9.03 13.40
N LYS A 112 -25.25 -7.82 13.07
CA LYS A 112 -25.46 -6.75 14.06
C LYS A 112 -26.65 -7.00 14.97
N ASN A 113 -27.76 -7.50 14.41
CA ASN A 113 -29.00 -7.72 15.12
C ASN A 113 -29.06 -9.09 15.81
N GLY A 114 -28.03 -9.92 15.66
CA GLY A 114 -28.04 -11.28 16.24
C GLY A 114 -28.87 -12.29 15.49
N SER A 115 -29.55 -11.91 14.38
CA SER A 115 -30.47 -12.76 13.60
C SER A 115 -29.76 -13.86 12.78
N TYR A 116 -28.54 -14.24 13.13
CA TYR A 116 -27.81 -15.39 12.65
C TYR A 116 -27.72 -16.53 13.67
N LYS A 117 -28.40 -16.38 14.79
CA LYS A 117 -28.53 -17.37 15.88
C LYS A 117 -29.97 -17.77 16.06
N ASP A 118 -30.16 -19.05 16.38
CA ASP A 118 -31.46 -19.56 16.77
C ASP A 118 -31.84 -19.19 18.23
N SER A 119 -33.01 -19.60 18.68
CA SER A 119 -33.47 -19.40 20.05
C SER A 119 -32.53 -19.97 21.13
N ASN A 120 -31.73 -20.97 20.76
CA ASN A 120 -30.75 -21.63 21.63
C ASN A 120 -29.35 -20.97 21.56
N GLY A 121 -29.20 -19.86 20.79
CA GLY A 121 -27.94 -19.16 20.61
C GLY A 121 -26.98 -19.83 19.65
N LYS A 122 -27.37 -20.92 18.96
CA LYS A 122 -26.56 -21.61 17.96
C LYS A 122 -26.61 -20.88 16.62
N SER A 123 -25.45 -20.68 15.98
CA SER A 123 -25.37 -20.02 14.68
C SER A 123 -25.89 -20.91 13.56
N PHE A 124 -26.68 -20.36 12.65
CA PHE A 124 -27.16 -21.02 11.45
C PHE A 124 -26.69 -20.33 10.16
N ASP A 125 -26.85 -21.01 9.03
CA ASP A 125 -26.46 -20.49 7.74
C ASP A 125 -27.49 -19.49 7.19
N ILE A 126 -27.13 -18.22 7.13
CA ILE A 126 -27.95 -17.13 6.62
C ILE A 126 -27.92 -16.98 5.08
N ARG A 127 -27.08 -17.77 4.35
CA ARG A 127 -26.96 -17.65 2.90
C ARG A 127 -28.26 -17.95 2.14
N PRO A 128 -29.02 -19.02 2.45
CA PRO A 128 -30.25 -19.32 1.73
C PRO A 128 -31.31 -18.18 1.83
N GLU A 129 -31.49 -17.62 3.00
CA GLU A 129 -32.40 -16.50 3.23
C GLU A 129 -32.00 -15.26 2.42
N ILE A 130 -30.72 -14.82 2.53
CA ILE A 130 -30.24 -13.64 1.84
C ILE A 130 -30.29 -13.85 0.32
N ARG A 131 -29.97 -15.05 -0.16
CA ARG A 131 -30.08 -15.42 -1.56
C ARG A 131 -31.51 -15.26 -2.10
N ALA A 132 -32.48 -15.75 -1.38
CA ALA A 132 -33.91 -15.65 -1.74
C ALA A 132 -34.36 -14.19 -1.83
N LEU A 133 -34.02 -13.38 -0.83
CA LEU A 133 -34.36 -11.95 -0.79
C LEU A 133 -33.74 -11.18 -1.96
N VAL A 134 -32.43 -11.33 -2.19
CA VAL A 134 -31.73 -10.59 -3.25
C VAL A 134 -32.14 -11.07 -4.63
N LYS A 135 -32.44 -12.36 -4.80
CA LYS A 135 -32.97 -12.91 -6.05
C LYS A 135 -34.32 -12.31 -6.40
N ALA A 136 -35.24 -12.25 -5.45
CA ALA A 136 -36.55 -11.61 -5.64
C ALA A 136 -36.45 -10.13 -6.00
N GLU A 137 -35.55 -9.36 -5.33
CA GLU A 137 -35.26 -7.97 -5.67
C GLU A 137 -34.72 -7.81 -7.10
N CYS A 138 -33.87 -8.74 -7.56
CA CYS A 138 -33.32 -8.74 -8.92
C CYS A 138 -34.39 -9.07 -9.96
N GLU A 139 -35.30 -10.02 -9.68
CA GLU A 139 -36.41 -10.38 -10.56
C GLU A 139 -37.37 -9.20 -10.76
N ILE A 140 -37.74 -8.48 -9.69
CA ILE A 140 -38.56 -7.27 -9.76
C ILE A 140 -37.90 -6.18 -10.60
N SER A 141 -36.58 -6.00 -10.46
CA SER A 141 -35.83 -4.96 -11.17
C SER A 141 -35.36 -5.35 -12.57
N GLY A 142 -35.61 -6.57 -13.04
CA GLY A 142 -35.09 -7.12 -14.29
C GLY A 142 -33.55 -7.21 -14.33
N SER A 143 -32.91 -7.30 -13.16
CA SER A 143 -31.46 -7.35 -13.03
C SER A 143 -30.95 -8.79 -13.02
N VAL A 144 -29.73 -9.00 -13.52
CA VAL A 144 -29.08 -10.31 -13.47
C VAL A 144 -28.69 -10.66 -12.02
N PHE A 145 -29.02 -11.88 -11.62
CA PHE A 145 -28.64 -12.47 -10.34
C PHE A 145 -27.65 -13.61 -10.52
N ASP A 146 -26.65 -13.69 -9.65
CA ASP A 146 -25.70 -14.81 -9.60
C ASP A 146 -25.57 -15.32 -8.16
N VAL A 147 -25.86 -16.61 -7.97
CA VAL A 147 -25.86 -17.28 -6.65
C VAL A 147 -24.46 -17.23 -6.02
N ASN A 148 -23.41 -17.49 -6.81
CA ASN A 148 -22.06 -17.52 -6.27
C ASN A 148 -21.61 -16.14 -5.79
N VAL A 149 -22.01 -15.07 -6.49
CA VAL A 149 -21.71 -13.68 -6.09
C VAL A 149 -22.39 -13.33 -4.78
N SER A 150 -23.66 -13.74 -4.61
CA SER A 150 -24.42 -13.53 -3.37
C SER A 150 -23.79 -14.30 -2.20
N ASP A 151 -23.50 -15.58 -2.38
CA ASP A 151 -22.92 -16.44 -1.33
C ASP A 151 -21.53 -15.97 -0.89
N GLU A 152 -20.67 -15.57 -1.84
CA GLU A 152 -19.34 -15.03 -1.54
C GLU A 152 -19.42 -13.65 -0.84
N ALA A 153 -20.45 -12.88 -1.10
CA ALA A 153 -20.70 -11.65 -0.35
C ALA A 153 -21.02 -11.92 1.11
N VAL A 154 -21.92 -12.87 1.38
CA VAL A 154 -22.27 -13.29 2.76
C VAL A 154 -21.06 -13.89 3.47
N ARG A 155 -20.29 -14.75 2.80
CA ARG A 155 -19.03 -15.30 3.33
C ARG A 155 -18.02 -14.18 3.68
N SER A 156 -17.88 -13.19 2.81
CA SER A 156 -17.00 -12.03 3.06
C SER A 156 -17.45 -11.21 4.27
N ALA A 157 -18.76 -11.07 4.50
CA ALA A 157 -19.31 -10.42 5.69
C ALA A 157 -19.01 -11.23 6.95
N GLY A 158 -19.13 -12.56 6.90
CA GLY A 158 -18.79 -13.46 8.02
C GLY A 158 -17.32 -13.38 8.42
N ILE A 159 -16.40 -13.35 7.42
CA ILE A 159 -14.97 -13.15 7.69
C ILE A 159 -14.71 -11.80 8.36
N ALA A 160 -15.35 -10.72 7.86
CA ALA A 160 -15.23 -9.39 8.46
C ALA A 160 -15.78 -9.34 9.88
N PHE A 161 -16.91 -9.99 10.14
CA PHE A 161 -17.51 -10.11 11.47
C PHE A 161 -16.56 -10.82 12.45
N THR A 162 -16.03 -11.98 12.06
CA THR A 162 -15.07 -12.73 12.88
C THR A 162 -13.81 -11.91 13.19
N ALA A 163 -13.30 -11.17 12.19
CA ALA A 163 -12.15 -10.28 12.39
C ALA A 163 -12.45 -9.14 13.39
N VAL A 164 -13.65 -8.56 13.33
CA VAL A 164 -14.10 -7.53 14.29
C VAL A 164 -14.22 -8.12 15.69
N CYS A 165 -14.84 -9.30 15.84
CA CYS A 165 -14.97 -10.00 17.13
C CYS A 165 -13.59 -10.29 17.74
N ASN A 166 -12.66 -10.82 16.97
CA ASN A 166 -11.30 -11.13 17.41
C ASN A 166 -10.52 -9.86 17.82
N LYS A 167 -10.68 -8.77 17.06
CA LYS A 167 -10.09 -7.49 17.42
C LYS A 167 -10.65 -6.94 18.72
N ASN A 168 -11.96 -7.00 18.91
CA ASN A 168 -12.62 -6.52 20.12
C ASN A 168 -12.27 -7.36 21.35
N LYS A 169 -12.07 -8.69 21.19
CA LYS A 169 -11.56 -9.55 22.28
C LYS A 169 -10.17 -9.06 22.76
N LYS A 170 -9.28 -8.68 21.83
CA LYS A 170 -7.95 -8.15 22.17
C LYS A 170 -7.98 -6.75 22.79
N LEU A 171 -9.03 -5.96 22.53
CA LEU A 171 -9.20 -4.60 23.05
C LEU A 171 -9.91 -4.54 24.42
N LYS A 172 -10.40 -5.69 24.95
CA LYS A 172 -10.98 -5.74 26.30
C LYS A 172 -9.93 -5.26 27.32
N GLY A 173 -10.26 -4.22 28.07
CA GLY A 173 -9.35 -3.57 29.02
C GLY A 173 -8.52 -2.40 28.45
N SER A 174 -8.64 -2.06 27.16
CA SER A 174 -8.01 -0.90 26.57
C SER A 174 -8.97 0.29 26.51
N SER A 175 -8.45 1.51 26.66
CA SER A 175 -9.22 2.78 26.45
C SER A 175 -9.55 3.03 24.96
N SER A 176 -9.09 2.19 24.06
CA SER A 176 -9.41 2.28 22.63
C SER A 176 -10.85 1.83 22.37
N GLY A 177 -11.59 2.60 21.56
CA GLY A 177 -12.96 2.24 21.17
C GLY A 177 -13.04 0.91 20.42
N PHE A 178 -14.15 0.17 20.58
CA PHE A 178 -14.38 -1.09 19.88
C PHE A 178 -14.48 -0.91 18.36
N ALA A 179 -13.93 -1.86 17.63
CA ALA A 179 -14.09 -1.94 16.20
C ALA A 179 -15.55 -2.29 15.84
N GLN A 180 -16.05 -1.67 14.78
CA GLN A 180 -17.42 -1.92 14.29
C GLN A 180 -17.42 -2.57 12.91
N LEU A 181 -18.38 -3.45 12.69
CA LEU A 181 -18.65 -4.01 11.37
C LEU A 181 -19.40 -2.97 10.53
N ASN A 182 -18.86 -2.60 9.37
CA ASN A 182 -19.39 -1.54 8.54
C ASN A 182 -20.08 -2.07 7.29
N PHE A 183 -21.13 -1.36 6.85
CA PHE A 183 -21.80 -1.57 5.58
C PHE A 183 -20.91 -1.15 4.41
N LYS A 184 -21.05 -1.80 3.26
CA LYS A 184 -20.42 -1.38 2.01
C LYS A 184 -21.21 -0.23 1.38
N SER A 185 -20.53 0.90 1.17
CA SER A 185 -21.12 2.09 0.55
C SER A 185 -21.13 1.98 -0.99
N ARG A 186 -22.12 2.63 -1.62
CA ARG A 186 -22.15 2.90 -3.06
C ARG A 186 -21.18 4.05 -3.42
N LYS A 187 -20.91 4.94 -2.47
CA LYS A 187 -20.04 6.11 -2.65
C LYS A 187 -18.58 5.67 -2.56
N GLY A 188 -17.94 5.43 -3.66
CA GLY A 188 -16.52 5.05 -3.68
C GLY A 188 -16.06 4.83 -5.11
N TYR A 189 -14.76 4.83 -5.28
CA TYR A 189 -14.15 4.64 -6.60
C TYR A 189 -13.72 3.19 -6.85
N ILE A 190 -13.73 2.36 -5.79
CA ILE A 190 -13.31 0.97 -5.87
C ILE A 190 -14.43 0.08 -5.35
N HIS A 191 -14.94 -0.78 -6.21
CA HIS A 191 -15.95 -1.78 -5.87
C HIS A 191 -15.49 -3.16 -6.33
N THR A 192 -15.88 -4.18 -5.59
CA THR A 192 -15.48 -5.55 -5.89
C THR A 192 -16.64 -6.51 -5.73
N PHE A 193 -16.65 -7.55 -6.54
CA PHE A 193 -17.39 -8.77 -6.28
C PHE A 193 -16.47 -9.99 -6.48
N THR A 194 -16.85 -11.12 -5.95
CA THR A 194 -16.03 -12.32 -5.94
C THR A 194 -16.80 -13.46 -6.56
N LEU A 195 -16.15 -14.22 -7.43
CA LEU A 195 -16.63 -15.47 -7.98
C LEU A 195 -15.93 -16.63 -7.26
N ALA A 196 -16.68 -17.65 -6.86
CA ALA A 196 -16.14 -18.77 -6.06
C ALA A 196 -15.06 -19.56 -6.79
N LYS A 197 -15.26 -19.79 -8.09
CA LYS A 197 -14.34 -20.56 -8.92
C LYS A 197 -14.20 -19.94 -10.32
N MET A 198 -12.99 -19.95 -10.83
CA MET A 198 -12.72 -19.67 -12.25
C MET A 198 -13.07 -20.90 -13.07
N PRO A 199 -13.95 -20.81 -14.10
CA PRO A 199 -14.29 -21.95 -14.94
C PRO A 199 -13.08 -22.42 -15.76
N LYS A 200 -13.09 -23.70 -16.18
CA LYS A 200 -12.15 -24.21 -17.18
C LYS A 200 -12.42 -23.49 -18.51
N GLY A 201 -11.37 -23.00 -19.15
CA GLY A 201 -11.47 -22.13 -20.32
C GLY A 201 -11.29 -20.66 -19.95
N HIS A 202 -10.79 -19.87 -20.84
CA HIS A 202 -10.14 -18.57 -20.63
C HIS A 202 -11.02 -17.43 -20.07
N PHE A 203 -12.18 -17.72 -19.46
CA PHE A 203 -13.09 -16.67 -19.01
C PHE A 203 -13.48 -16.86 -17.54
N PRO A 204 -13.16 -15.89 -16.67
CA PRO A 204 -13.64 -15.90 -15.28
C PRO A 204 -15.10 -15.45 -15.21
N CYS A 205 -15.94 -15.93 -16.14
CA CYS A 205 -17.32 -15.48 -16.23
C CYS A 205 -18.25 -16.60 -15.79
N SER A 206 -19.20 -16.28 -14.95
CA SER A 206 -20.43 -17.03 -14.94
C SER A 206 -21.09 -16.85 -16.33
N ARG A 207 -21.86 -17.83 -16.79
CA ARG A 207 -22.59 -17.73 -18.08
C ARG A 207 -23.43 -16.45 -18.19
N SER A 208 -23.88 -15.93 -17.05
CA SER A 208 -24.69 -14.71 -16.94
C SER A 208 -23.91 -13.43 -17.31
N LEU A 209 -22.59 -13.40 -17.15
CA LEU A 209 -21.78 -12.18 -17.33
C LEU A 209 -21.34 -11.92 -18.77
N GLY A 210 -21.37 -12.95 -19.62
CA GLY A 210 -20.92 -12.84 -21.01
C GLY A 210 -19.40 -12.85 -21.17
N LYS A 211 -18.93 -12.55 -22.40
CA LYS A 211 -17.51 -12.58 -22.75
C LYS A 211 -16.75 -11.35 -22.23
N ILE A 212 -15.44 -11.52 -22.06
CA ILE A 212 -14.52 -10.44 -21.73
C ILE A 212 -13.30 -10.47 -22.65
N HIS A 213 -12.74 -9.32 -22.95
CA HIS A 213 -11.41 -9.21 -23.52
C HIS A 213 -10.40 -8.97 -22.40
N ILE A 214 -9.27 -9.66 -22.47
CA ILE A 214 -8.17 -9.57 -21.50
C ILE A 214 -6.90 -9.12 -22.19
N THR A 215 -6.07 -8.36 -21.49
CA THR A 215 -4.81 -7.83 -22.05
C THR A 215 -3.61 -8.75 -21.81
N GLU A 216 -3.75 -9.69 -20.89
CA GLU A 216 -2.67 -10.57 -20.46
C GLU A 216 -3.20 -11.99 -20.25
N SER A 217 -2.34 -12.98 -20.44
CA SER A 217 -2.69 -14.39 -20.16
C SER A 217 -3.04 -14.61 -18.69
N VAL A 218 -4.02 -15.43 -18.46
CA VAL A 218 -4.40 -15.92 -17.14
C VAL A 218 -3.50 -17.09 -16.78
N PRO A 219 -2.90 -17.12 -15.59
CA PRO A 219 -2.12 -18.27 -15.12
C PRO A 219 -3.01 -19.54 -15.03
N ASP A 220 -2.49 -20.67 -15.49
CA ASP A 220 -3.24 -21.94 -15.45
C ASP A 220 -3.62 -22.36 -14.03
N GLU A 221 -2.77 -22.03 -13.05
CA GLU A 221 -3.02 -22.31 -11.65
C GLU A 221 -4.22 -21.53 -11.07
N ALA A 222 -4.69 -20.49 -11.76
CA ALA A 222 -5.86 -19.72 -11.35
C ALA A 222 -7.17 -20.44 -11.66
N VAL A 223 -7.15 -21.44 -12.56
CA VAL A 223 -8.33 -22.23 -12.93
C VAL A 223 -8.85 -22.99 -11.70
N GLY A 224 -10.14 -22.95 -11.48
CA GLY A 224 -10.78 -23.55 -10.30
C GLY A 224 -10.58 -22.80 -8.98
N LYS A 225 -9.82 -21.72 -8.97
CA LYS A 225 -9.61 -20.85 -7.79
C LYS A 225 -10.59 -19.68 -7.79
N GLN A 226 -10.70 -19.05 -6.62
CA GLN A 226 -11.50 -17.86 -6.44
C GLN A 226 -10.95 -16.68 -7.27
N VAL A 227 -11.84 -15.93 -7.91
CA VAL A 227 -11.51 -14.74 -8.69
C VAL A 227 -12.22 -13.53 -8.11
N ARG A 228 -11.48 -12.45 -7.88
CA ARG A 228 -12.05 -11.17 -7.49
C ARG A 228 -12.08 -10.24 -8.68
N VAL A 229 -13.28 -9.79 -9.03
CA VAL A 229 -13.49 -8.76 -10.05
C VAL A 229 -13.56 -7.40 -9.35
N THR A 230 -12.79 -6.44 -9.85
CA THR A 230 -12.66 -5.11 -9.25
C THR A 230 -12.97 -4.03 -10.27
N TYR A 231 -13.90 -3.14 -9.94
CA TYR A 231 -14.10 -1.88 -10.62
C TYR A 231 -13.32 -0.81 -9.86
N ASP A 232 -12.28 -0.29 -10.49
CA ASP A 232 -11.32 0.63 -9.87
C ASP A 232 -11.23 1.90 -10.72
N HIS A 233 -11.84 3.02 -10.24
CA HIS A 233 -11.82 4.31 -10.92
C HIS A 233 -12.24 4.24 -12.40
N GLY A 234 -13.37 3.58 -12.70
CA GLY A 234 -13.87 3.47 -14.08
C GLY A 234 -13.25 2.34 -14.91
N ARG A 235 -12.41 1.51 -14.32
CA ARG A 235 -11.71 0.43 -15.02
C ARG A 235 -11.98 -0.91 -14.36
N TRP A 236 -12.19 -1.93 -15.20
CA TRP A 236 -12.41 -3.29 -14.74
C TRP A 236 -11.11 -4.09 -14.68
N TYR A 237 -10.95 -4.85 -13.62
CA TYR A 237 -9.83 -5.76 -13.42
C TYR A 237 -10.33 -7.08 -12.84
N MET A 238 -9.66 -8.16 -13.20
CA MET A 238 -9.74 -9.40 -12.46
C MET A 238 -8.44 -9.63 -11.68
N CYS A 239 -8.59 -10.10 -10.46
CA CYS A 239 -7.50 -10.47 -9.58
C CYS A 239 -7.52 -11.97 -9.40
N VAL A 240 -6.50 -12.64 -9.92
CA VAL A 240 -6.35 -14.11 -9.90
C VAL A 240 -5.17 -14.51 -9.05
N GLN A 241 -5.24 -15.69 -8.46
CA GLN A 241 -4.15 -16.24 -7.68
C GLN A 241 -3.08 -16.81 -8.60
N GLN A 242 -1.83 -16.54 -8.27
CA GLN A 242 -0.65 -17.10 -8.93
C GLN A 242 0.28 -17.65 -7.88
N TYR A 243 0.77 -18.86 -8.05
CA TYR A 243 1.83 -19.43 -7.24
C TYR A 243 3.18 -19.06 -7.84
N LYS A 244 4.12 -18.70 -7.02
CA LYS A 244 5.49 -18.44 -7.44
C LYS A 244 6.43 -19.08 -6.43
N GLU A 245 7.32 -19.93 -6.94
CA GLU A 245 8.44 -20.44 -6.19
C GLU A 245 9.59 -19.42 -6.26
N ILE A 246 10.17 -19.10 -5.13
CA ILE A 246 11.31 -18.18 -5.03
C ILE A 246 12.44 -18.93 -4.37
N GLN A 247 13.59 -18.86 -4.99
CA GLN A 247 14.86 -19.23 -4.38
C GLN A 247 15.53 -17.90 -3.98
N PRO A 248 15.64 -17.61 -2.67
CA PRO A 248 16.36 -16.43 -2.23
C PRO A 248 17.86 -16.70 -2.42
N GLU A 249 18.41 -16.29 -3.55
CA GLU A 249 19.84 -16.31 -3.78
C GLU A 249 20.40 -14.94 -3.43
N ILE A 250 21.21 -14.89 -2.38
CA ILE A 250 22.11 -13.77 -2.11
C ILE A 250 23.46 -14.23 -2.64
N GLN A 251 23.81 -13.79 -3.85
CA GLN A 251 25.09 -14.08 -4.48
C GLN A 251 26.05 -12.92 -4.25
N GLY A 252 27.23 -13.19 -3.72
CA GLY A 252 28.27 -12.19 -3.52
C GLY A 252 28.08 -11.30 -2.28
N GLU A 253 28.60 -10.08 -2.35
CA GLU A 253 28.49 -9.09 -1.28
C GLU A 253 27.06 -8.59 -1.10
N VAL A 254 26.58 -8.57 0.14
CA VAL A 254 25.23 -8.10 0.50
C VAL A 254 25.15 -6.59 0.35
N ARG A 255 24.28 -6.15 -0.54
CA ARG A 255 24.07 -4.72 -0.80
C ARG A 255 22.89 -4.19 0.02
N CYS A 256 23.18 -3.19 0.84
CA CYS A 256 22.20 -2.57 1.72
C CYS A 256 21.87 -1.14 1.30
N ILE A 257 20.66 -0.68 1.60
CA ILE A 257 20.23 0.69 1.36
C ILE A 257 19.32 1.20 2.48
N GLY A 258 19.57 2.42 2.98
CA GLY A 258 18.70 3.15 3.90
C GLY A 258 17.81 4.13 3.13
N ILE A 259 16.54 4.22 3.48
CA ILE A 259 15.56 5.12 2.84
C ILE A 259 15.01 6.09 3.87
N ASP A 260 15.08 7.40 3.56
CA ASP A 260 14.34 8.46 4.26
C ASP A 260 13.12 8.86 3.43
N PRO A 261 11.88 8.50 3.86
CA PRO A 261 10.65 8.89 3.16
C PRO A 261 10.28 10.34 3.48
N GLY A 262 10.02 11.13 2.44
CA GLY A 262 9.72 12.55 2.58
C GLY A 262 8.51 13.03 1.79
N VAL A 263 8.19 14.32 1.90
CA VAL A 263 7.08 14.98 1.18
C VAL A 263 7.59 15.79 -0.01
N ARG A 264 8.71 16.47 0.15
CA ARG A 264 9.38 17.21 -0.93
C ARG A 264 10.02 16.25 -1.92
N THR A 265 10.78 15.32 -1.41
CA THR A 265 11.34 14.16 -2.09
C THR A 265 10.59 12.94 -1.61
N PHE A 266 10.12 12.08 -2.51
CA PHE A 266 9.34 10.90 -2.12
C PHE A 266 10.17 9.91 -1.29
N GLY A 267 11.43 9.74 -1.67
CA GLY A 267 12.40 8.94 -0.94
C GLY A 267 13.81 9.37 -1.26
N THR A 268 14.62 9.60 -0.25
CA THR A 268 16.06 9.81 -0.37
C THR A 268 16.74 8.57 0.20
N CYS A 269 17.72 8.02 -0.53
CA CYS A 269 18.35 6.76 -0.17
C CYS A 269 19.86 6.93 -0.07
N TYR A 270 20.47 6.04 0.75
CA TYR A 270 21.91 5.96 0.89
C TYR A 270 22.36 4.50 1.05
N SER A 271 23.38 4.09 0.27
CA SER A 271 23.86 2.68 0.23
C SER A 271 25.30 2.50 0.69
N GLY A 272 25.91 3.49 1.31
CA GLY A 272 27.34 3.47 1.65
C GLY A 272 28.21 4.13 0.57
N THR A 273 27.94 3.87 -0.69
CA THR A 273 28.70 4.41 -1.84
C THR A 273 27.93 5.42 -2.68
N GLU A 274 26.60 5.38 -2.64
CA GLU A 274 25.74 6.18 -3.50
C GLU A 274 24.59 6.81 -2.70
N ALA A 275 24.17 8.01 -3.13
CA ALA A 275 22.93 8.62 -2.71
C ALA A 275 21.93 8.66 -3.88
N LEU A 276 20.70 8.23 -3.63
CA LEU A 276 19.63 8.18 -4.62
C LEU A 276 18.48 9.09 -4.20
N VAL A 277 18.03 9.97 -5.10
CA VAL A 277 16.91 10.89 -4.87
C VAL A 277 15.76 10.53 -5.79
N VAL A 278 14.60 10.13 -5.21
CA VAL A 278 13.44 9.63 -5.94
C VAL A 278 12.25 10.55 -5.75
N GLY A 279 11.62 10.96 -6.85
CA GLY A 279 10.40 11.76 -6.81
C GLY A 279 10.59 13.15 -6.21
N LYS A 280 11.73 13.82 -6.47
CA LYS A 280 11.96 15.21 -6.04
C LYS A 280 10.88 16.11 -6.63
N ASP A 281 10.24 16.90 -5.75
CA ASP A 281 9.15 17.82 -6.08
C ASP A 281 7.93 17.17 -6.81
N PHE A 282 7.78 15.84 -6.75
CA PHE A 282 6.71 15.11 -7.42
C PHE A 282 5.31 15.60 -6.99
N ALA A 283 5.11 15.83 -5.69
CA ALA A 283 3.86 16.36 -5.18
C ALA A 283 3.55 17.76 -5.74
N LYS A 284 4.55 18.62 -5.88
CA LYS A 284 4.42 19.99 -6.40
C LYS A 284 4.20 20.02 -7.91
N ASN A 285 4.99 19.25 -8.65
CA ASN A 285 5.05 19.37 -10.12
C ASN A 285 4.03 18.46 -10.82
N VAL A 286 3.63 17.34 -10.20
CA VAL A 286 2.73 16.35 -10.80
C VAL A 286 1.36 16.33 -10.13
N LEU A 287 1.30 16.23 -8.79
CA LEU A 287 0.03 16.04 -8.10
C LEU A 287 -0.75 17.35 -7.88
N LEU A 288 -0.05 18.45 -7.59
CA LEU A 288 -0.69 19.74 -7.33
C LEU A 288 -1.43 20.31 -8.55
N PRO A 289 -0.91 20.25 -9.79
CA PRO A 289 -1.66 20.67 -10.97
C PRO A 289 -2.98 19.90 -11.14
N LEU A 290 -2.94 18.57 -11.03
CA LEU A 290 -4.14 17.72 -11.09
C LEU A 290 -5.15 18.07 -9.98
N ALA A 291 -4.65 18.30 -8.76
CA ALA A 291 -5.51 18.70 -7.65
C ALA A 291 -6.14 20.10 -7.84
N LYS A 292 -5.47 21.02 -8.55
CA LYS A 292 -6.03 22.32 -8.91
C LYS A 292 -7.17 22.18 -9.93
N GLU A 293 -6.98 21.36 -10.96
CA GLU A 293 -8.03 21.07 -11.95
C GLU A 293 -9.25 20.41 -11.31
N MET A 294 -9.03 19.40 -10.46
CA MET A 294 -10.12 18.75 -9.72
C MET A 294 -10.90 19.74 -8.84
N ARG A 295 -10.21 20.67 -8.16
CA ARG A 295 -10.87 21.70 -7.34
C ARG A 295 -11.75 22.63 -8.17
N LYS A 296 -11.34 23.01 -9.39
CA LYS A 296 -12.19 23.79 -10.31
C LYS A 296 -13.47 23.03 -10.68
N LEU A 297 -13.36 21.72 -10.96
CA LEU A 297 -14.52 20.89 -11.27
C LEU A 297 -15.43 20.69 -10.06
N PHE A 298 -14.91 20.49 -8.86
CA PHE A 298 -15.70 20.45 -7.62
C PHE A 298 -16.44 21.77 -7.38
N SER A 299 -15.81 22.91 -7.63
CA SER A 299 -16.46 24.22 -7.53
C SER A 299 -17.60 24.37 -8.56
N LYS A 300 -17.38 23.99 -9.82
CA LYS A 300 -18.43 23.97 -10.84
C LYS A 300 -19.61 23.08 -10.43
N ARG A 301 -19.32 21.87 -9.96
CA ARG A 301 -20.35 20.94 -9.47
C ARG A 301 -21.15 21.53 -8.31
N ALA A 302 -20.47 22.15 -7.33
CA ALA A 302 -21.13 22.77 -6.19
C ALA A 302 -22.04 23.94 -6.61
N LYS A 303 -21.60 24.80 -7.55
CA LYS A 303 -22.43 25.89 -8.11
C LYS A 303 -23.66 25.33 -8.80
N LEU A 304 -23.48 24.30 -9.64
CA LEU A 304 -24.61 23.64 -10.32
C LEU A 304 -25.61 23.04 -9.33
N LEU A 305 -25.13 22.33 -8.32
CA LEU A 305 -26.00 21.77 -7.29
C LEU A 305 -26.74 22.83 -6.49
N ASN A 306 -26.11 23.98 -6.23
CA ASN A 306 -26.75 25.08 -5.52
C ASN A 306 -27.83 25.76 -6.37
N SER A 307 -27.64 25.90 -7.71
CA SER A 307 -28.67 26.44 -8.58
C SER A 307 -29.90 25.55 -8.76
N LEU A 308 -29.76 24.25 -8.49
CA LEU A 308 -30.82 23.25 -8.60
C LEU A 308 -31.60 23.00 -7.29
N LYS A 309 -31.19 23.61 -6.17
CA LYS A 309 -31.76 23.29 -4.84
C LYS A 309 -33.25 23.58 -4.71
N ASN A 310 -33.75 24.60 -5.45
CA ASN A 310 -35.11 25.07 -5.32
C ASN A 310 -36.02 24.61 -6.49
N LEU A 311 -35.51 23.72 -7.36
CA LEU A 311 -36.29 23.16 -8.45
C LEU A 311 -37.01 21.89 -7.99
N GLU A 312 -38.28 21.77 -8.31
CA GLU A 312 -39.06 20.53 -8.05
C GLU A 312 -38.55 19.37 -8.92
N GLU A 313 -38.18 19.65 -10.17
CA GLU A 313 -37.57 18.67 -11.06
C GLU A 313 -36.20 19.13 -11.56
N ILE A 314 -35.27 18.21 -11.66
CA ILE A 314 -33.93 18.48 -12.17
C ILE A 314 -33.98 18.38 -13.71
N PRO A 315 -33.71 19.48 -14.45
CA PRO A 315 -33.72 19.44 -15.90
C PRO A 315 -32.65 18.51 -16.48
N GLN A 316 -32.95 17.89 -17.61
CA GLN A 316 -32.06 16.89 -18.23
C GLN A 316 -30.65 17.45 -18.54
N TRP A 317 -30.57 18.72 -19.00
CA TRP A 317 -29.27 19.37 -19.25
C TRP A 317 -28.38 19.42 -18.00
N ALA A 318 -28.98 19.63 -16.83
CA ALA A 318 -28.24 19.68 -15.57
C ALA A 318 -27.71 18.29 -15.17
N LEU A 319 -28.51 17.25 -15.40
CA LEU A 319 -28.07 15.86 -15.21
C LEU A 319 -26.90 15.52 -16.13
N ASP A 320 -26.96 15.93 -17.39
CA ASP A 320 -25.91 15.67 -18.38
C ASP A 320 -24.64 16.45 -18.03
N GLN A 321 -24.76 17.69 -17.59
CA GLN A 321 -23.62 18.48 -17.11
C GLN A 321 -23.01 17.88 -15.84
N MET A 322 -23.81 17.37 -14.90
CA MET A 322 -23.31 16.68 -13.73
C MET A 322 -22.55 15.40 -14.11
N ARG A 323 -23.12 14.59 -15.02
CA ARG A 323 -22.46 13.38 -15.54
C ARG A 323 -21.12 13.70 -16.22
N PHE A 324 -21.07 14.78 -16.99
CA PHE A 324 -19.84 15.24 -17.64
C PHE A 324 -18.78 15.62 -16.62
N ILE A 325 -19.13 16.44 -15.61
CA ILE A 325 -18.20 16.84 -14.53
C ILE A 325 -17.70 15.61 -13.76
N GLU A 326 -18.58 14.67 -13.44
CA GLU A 326 -18.21 13.43 -12.73
C GLU A 326 -17.25 12.57 -13.56
N LYS A 327 -17.47 12.47 -14.87
CA LYS A 327 -16.57 11.77 -15.80
C LYS A 327 -15.18 12.42 -15.85
N GLN A 328 -15.12 13.76 -15.87
CA GLN A 328 -13.85 14.50 -15.84
C GLN A 328 -13.12 14.32 -14.49
N LEU A 329 -13.83 14.39 -13.37
CA LEU A 329 -13.27 14.15 -12.04
C LEU A 329 -12.71 12.72 -11.92
N LEU A 330 -13.44 11.74 -12.44
CA LEU A 330 -13.00 10.34 -12.46
C LEU A 330 -11.73 10.17 -13.30
N PHE A 331 -11.66 10.81 -14.46
CA PHE A 331 -10.47 10.78 -15.32
C PHE A 331 -9.24 11.37 -14.63
N LEU A 332 -9.37 12.54 -13.98
CA LEU A 332 -8.28 13.18 -13.25
C LEU A 332 -7.83 12.35 -12.04
N GLU A 333 -8.79 11.76 -11.32
CA GLU A 333 -8.45 10.87 -10.19
C GLU A 333 -7.71 9.63 -10.68
N CYS A 334 -8.14 8.99 -11.78
CA CYS A 334 -7.40 7.89 -12.42
C CYS A 334 -5.98 8.31 -12.77
N LYS A 335 -5.82 9.46 -13.45
CA LYS A 335 -4.51 9.98 -13.85
C LYS A 335 -3.59 10.19 -12.64
N LYS A 336 -4.14 10.76 -11.56
CA LYS A 336 -3.41 10.95 -10.30
C LYS A 336 -2.97 9.61 -9.69
N GLN A 337 -3.88 8.64 -9.60
CA GLN A 337 -3.59 7.31 -9.06
C GLN A 337 -2.54 6.55 -9.90
N ASP A 338 -2.64 6.64 -11.23
CA ASP A 338 -1.69 6.00 -12.14
C ASP A 338 -0.28 6.58 -11.98
N LYS A 339 -0.15 7.92 -11.83
CA LYS A 339 1.14 8.57 -11.59
C LYS A 339 1.79 8.15 -10.27
N ILE A 340 1.00 8.07 -9.19
CA ILE A 340 1.49 7.62 -7.89
C ILE A 340 1.89 6.14 -7.95
N ARG A 341 1.08 5.31 -8.58
CA ARG A 341 1.35 3.88 -8.75
C ARG A 341 2.61 3.64 -9.57
N ASP A 342 2.80 4.37 -10.66
CA ASP A 342 4.00 4.28 -11.51
C ASP A 342 5.27 4.62 -10.71
N LEU A 343 5.25 5.72 -9.92
CA LEU A 343 6.35 6.08 -9.03
C LEU A 343 6.66 4.94 -8.04
N HIS A 344 5.63 4.42 -7.37
CA HIS A 344 5.80 3.36 -6.38
C HIS A 344 6.37 2.07 -6.98
N HIS A 345 5.85 1.63 -8.13
CA HIS A 345 6.30 0.40 -8.77
C HIS A 345 7.73 0.53 -9.31
N LYS A 346 8.06 1.63 -9.96
CA LYS A 346 9.43 1.87 -10.47
C LYS A 346 10.44 1.92 -9.34
N PHE A 347 10.12 2.60 -8.26
CA PHE A 347 11.01 2.69 -7.11
C PHE A 347 11.17 1.34 -6.40
N ALA A 348 10.08 0.65 -6.09
CA ALA A 348 10.15 -0.67 -5.47
C ALA A 348 10.91 -1.69 -6.34
N TRP A 349 10.69 -1.66 -7.66
CA TRP A 349 11.40 -2.54 -8.59
C TRP A 349 12.90 -2.22 -8.63
N TYR A 350 13.28 -0.94 -8.71
CA TYR A 350 14.67 -0.53 -8.68
C TYR A 350 15.39 -1.03 -7.40
N LEU A 351 14.74 -0.87 -6.25
CA LEU A 351 15.31 -1.28 -4.97
C LEU A 351 15.60 -2.79 -4.93
N VAL A 352 14.64 -3.63 -5.33
CA VAL A 352 14.82 -5.09 -5.28
C VAL A 352 15.74 -5.66 -6.35
N GLN A 353 16.02 -4.91 -7.43
CA GLN A 353 17.01 -5.29 -8.43
C GLN A 353 18.45 -4.98 -8.00
N ASN A 354 18.64 -3.93 -7.21
CA ASN A 354 19.98 -3.43 -6.90
C ASN A 354 20.42 -3.74 -5.47
N TYR A 355 19.51 -4.05 -4.54
CA TYR A 355 19.81 -4.21 -3.13
C TYR A 355 19.18 -5.46 -2.54
N ASP A 356 19.83 -6.04 -1.55
CA ASP A 356 19.41 -7.27 -0.87
C ASP A 356 18.67 -6.98 0.42
N ILE A 357 19.11 -5.93 1.15
CA ILE A 357 18.52 -5.48 2.41
C ILE A 357 18.14 -4.00 2.31
N ILE A 358 16.88 -3.69 2.63
CA ILE A 358 16.33 -2.34 2.54
C ILE A 358 15.89 -1.89 3.93
N PHE A 359 16.48 -0.82 4.45
CA PHE A 359 16.10 -0.20 5.71
C PHE A 359 15.05 0.88 5.45
N LEU A 360 13.83 0.66 5.94
CA LEU A 360 12.72 1.59 5.75
C LEU A 360 12.09 1.94 7.10
N PRO A 361 12.09 3.21 7.49
CA PRO A 361 11.46 3.61 8.76
C PRO A 361 9.94 3.46 8.75
N THR A 362 9.37 3.33 9.95
CA THR A 362 7.93 3.35 10.16
C THR A 362 7.39 4.76 10.02
N PHE A 363 7.31 5.27 8.80
CA PHE A 363 6.81 6.61 8.51
C PHE A 363 5.30 6.71 8.77
N GLU A 364 4.93 7.05 10.02
CA GLU A 364 3.54 7.09 10.49
C GLU A 364 2.82 8.37 10.07
N THR A 365 2.50 8.48 8.78
CA THR A 365 1.80 9.65 8.22
C THR A 365 0.48 9.96 8.92
N SER A 366 -0.25 8.95 9.39
CA SER A 366 -1.51 9.11 10.12
C SER A 366 -1.35 9.90 11.43
N LYS A 367 -0.30 9.61 12.19
CA LYS A 367 0.03 10.35 13.43
C LYS A 367 0.47 11.78 13.12
N MET A 368 1.28 11.97 12.06
CA MET A 368 1.77 13.28 11.65
C MET A 368 0.65 14.22 11.17
N VAL A 369 -0.38 13.71 10.51
CA VAL A 369 -1.49 14.52 9.99
C VAL A 369 -2.66 14.66 10.97
N SER A 370 -2.65 13.94 12.09
CA SER A 370 -3.69 14.03 13.11
C SER A 370 -3.70 15.43 13.75
N LYS A 371 -4.90 15.86 14.18
CA LYS A 371 -5.04 17.05 15.00
C LYS A 371 -4.70 16.69 16.44
N GLY A 372 -3.91 17.52 17.12
CA GLY A 372 -3.68 17.40 18.56
C GLY A 372 -4.96 17.58 19.38
N THR A 373 -4.86 17.40 20.68
CA THR A 373 -5.96 17.60 21.65
C THR A 373 -6.65 18.95 21.49
N ASN A 374 -5.92 20.00 21.18
CA ASN A 374 -6.44 21.36 20.96
C ASN A 374 -6.94 21.62 19.54
N LYS A 375 -7.21 20.57 18.73
CA LYS A 375 -7.65 20.64 17.32
C LYS A 375 -6.72 21.45 16.41
N THR A 376 -5.54 21.85 16.86
CA THR A 376 -4.50 22.54 16.09
C THR A 376 -3.58 21.53 15.41
N ARG A 377 -3.05 21.88 14.23
CA ARG A 377 -2.07 21.08 13.51
C ARG A 377 -0.72 21.77 13.53
N LYS A 378 0.34 21.00 13.79
CA LYS A 378 1.73 21.48 13.68
C LYS A 378 2.17 21.66 12.21
N ILE A 379 1.48 21.00 11.29
CA ILE A 379 1.82 20.96 9.85
C ILE A 379 0.74 21.72 9.07
N ASN A 380 1.13 22.53 8.10
CA ASN A 380 0.21 23.28 7.26
C ASN A 380 -0.68 22.35 6.37
N ARG A 381 -1.85 22.86 5.96
CA ARG A 381 -2.86 22.09 5.22
C ARG A 381 -2.32 21.52 3.90
N THR A 382 -1.44 22.24 3.23
CA THR A 382 -0.85 21.82 1.96
C THR A 382 0.11 20.64 2.17
N ALA A 383 0.94 20.67 3.20
CA ALA A 383 1.84 19.56 3.55
C ALA A 383 1.04 18.31 3.93
N VAL A 384 -0.04 18.45 4.72
CA VAL A 384 -0.96 17.34 5.04
C VAL A 384 -1.55 16.72 3.77
N HIS A 385 -2.03 17.56 2.82
CA HIS A 385 -2.59 17.07 1.57
C HIS A 385 -1.55 16.32 0.72
N ASN A 386 -0.35 16.88 0.58
CA ASN A 386 0.74 16.26 -0.16
C ASN A 386 1.17 14.93 0.46
N MET A 387 1.35 14.88 1.78
CA MET A 387 1.71 13.68 2.53
C MET A 387 0.67 12.56 2.34
N SER A 388 -0.62 12.89 2.47
CA SER A 388 -1.71 11.93 2.27
C SER A 388 -1.80 11.47 0.81
N SER A 389 -1.51 12.37 -0.16
CA SER A 389 -1.56 12.05 -1.58
C SER A 389 -0.44 11.12 -2.03
N LEU A 390 0.74 11.19 -1.42
CA LEU A 390 1.90 10.36 -1.77
C LEU A 390 1.74 8.89 -1.35
N LYS A 391 0.85 8.59 -0.39
CA LYS A 391 0.48 7.23 0.03
C LYS A 391 1.67 6.35 0.46
N HIS A 392 2.56 6.88 1.29
CA HIS A 392 3.76 6.17 1.78
C HIS A 392 3.46 4.80 2.38
N TYR A 393 2.35 4.67 3.13
CA TYR A 393 1.95 3.36 3.66
C TYR A 393 1.68 2.33 2.56
N GLN A 394 1.03 2.75 1.45
CA GLN A 394 0.81 1.85 0.31
C GLN A 394 2.12 1.48 -0.37
N PHE A 395 3.06 2.42 -0.48
CA PHE A 395 4.42 2.12 -0.96
C PHE A 395 5.13 1.10 -0.08
N LYS A 396 5.09 1.27 1.25
CA LYS A 396 5.68 0.32 2.19
C LYS A 396 5.12 -1.10 2.01
N GLN A 397 3.79 -1.24 1.88
CA GLN A 397 3.17 -2.54 1.63
C GLN A 397 3.56 -3.13 0.26
N LEU A 398 3.64 -2.29 -0.76
CA LEU A 398 4.12 -2.69 -2.08
C LEU A 398 5.57 -3.17 -2.03
N LEU A 399 6.46 -2.43 -1.36
CA LEU A 399 7.87 -2.78 -1.21
C LEU A 399 8.03 -4.10 -0.45
N LYS A 400 7.33 -4.29 0.67
CA LYS A 400 7.29 -5.58 1.40
C LYS A 400 6.89 -6.73 0.48
N TRP A 401 5.88 -6.51 -0.37
CA TRP A 401 5.47 -7.52 -1.35
C TRP A 401 6.55 -7.78 -2.43
N TYR A 402 7.20 -6.71 -2.95
CA TYR A 402 8.32 -6.87 -3.89
C TYR A 402 9.48 -7.62 -3.26
N CYS A 403 9.88 -7.27 -2.04
CA CYS A 403 10.93 -7.98 -1.32
C CYS A 403 10.59 -9.47 -1.17
N LYS A 404 9.37 -9.79 -0.74
CA LYS A 404 8.90 -11.17 -0.66
C LYS A 404 8.95 -11.87 -2.03
N LYS A 405 8.54 -11.17 -3.12
CA LYS A 405 8.52 -11.72 -4.49
C LYS A 405 9.91 -11.99 -5.06
N TYR A 406 10.92 -11.21 -4.66
CA TYR A 406 12.29 -11.28 -5.19
C TYR A 406 13.31 -11.84 -4.20
N GLY A 407 12.86 -12.41 -3.07
CA GLY A 407 13.74 -12.98 -2.06
C GLY A 407 14.62 -11.95 -1.36
N LYS A 408 14.19 -10.68 -1.28
CA LYS A 408 14.90 -9.59 -0.62
C LYS A 408 14.33 -9.29 0.75
N ILE A 409 15.08 -8.59 1.58
CA ILE A 409 14.72 -8.28 2.96
C ILE A 409 14.38 -6.79 3.09
N VAL A 410 13.26 -6.48 3.75
CA VAL A 410 12.95 -5.11 4.18
C VAL A 410 12.81 -5.09 5.69
N LEU A 411 13.58 -4.21 6.33
CA LEU A 411 13.60 -4.04 7.78
C LEU A 411 12.92 -2.72 8.16
N ASP A 412 11.97 -2.82 9.08
CA ASP A 412 11.34 -1.66 9.69
C ASP A 412 12.29 -1.05 10.71
N THR A 413 12.67 0.21 10.54
CA THR A 413 13.69 0.89 11.34
C THR A 413 13.10 2.05 12.13
N ASN A 414 13.78 2.44 13.19
CA ASN A 414 13.42 3.62 13.97
C ASN A 414 14.17 4.84 13.43
N GLU A 415 13.42 5.84 12.92
CA GLU A 415 13.95 7.08 12.37
C GLU A 415 14.26 8.17 13.42
N SER A 416 14.07 7.90 14.70
CA SER A 416 14.22 8.92 15.76
C SER A 416 15.61 9.55 15.71
N TYR A 417 15.63 10.89 15.66
CA TYR A 417 16.81 11.76 15.65
C TYR A 417 17.68 11.72 14.38
N THR A 418 17.47 10.82 13.40
CA THR A 418 18.32 10.72 12.21
C THR A 418 18.37 12.00 11.37
N SER A 419 17.29 12.76 11.29
CA SER A 419 17.23 14.05 10.57
C SER A 419 17.93 15.21 11.29
N LYS A 420 18.20 15.11 12.60
CA LYS A 420 18.83 16.14 13.41
C LYS A 420 20.27 15.82 13.75
N THR A 421 20.68 14.56 13.64
CA THR A 421 22.03 14.11 13.93
C THR A 421 22.88 14.24 12.69
N ARG A 422 24.04 14.89 12.84
CA ARG A 422 25.06 14.90 11.80
C ARG A 422 25.58 13.47 11.63
N SER A 423 25.46 12.93 10.43
CA SER A 423 25.78 11.51 10.19
C SER A 423 27.29 11.24 10.13
N TRP A 424 28.14 12.27 10.22
CA TRP A 424 29.60 12.14 10.17
C TRP A 424 30.29 12.25 11.54
N ASP A 425 29.67 12.89 12.52
CA ASP A 425 30.26 13.09 13.87
C ASP A 425 29.29 12.73 15.01
N GLY A 426 28.02 12.41 14.69
CA GLY A 426 27.00 12.07 15.70
C GLY A 426 26.42 13.26 16.46
N THR A 427 26.85 14.49 16.19
CA THR A 427 26.37 15.70 16.88
C THR A 427 24.91 15.99 16.57
N ILE A 428 24.10 16.27 17.60
CA ILE A 428 22.68 16.61 17.46
C ILE A 428 22.51 18.12 17.28
N VAL A 429 21.97 18.53 16.13
CA VAL A 429 21.67 19.94 15.84
C VAL A 429 20.26 20.27 16.37
N GLN A 430 20.18 21.08 17.44
CA GLN A 430 18.91 21.39 18.12
C GLN A 430 17.95 22.22 17.24
N ASN A 431 18.43 23.25 16.56
CA ASN A 431 17.63 24.26 15.86
C ASN A 431 17.70 24.12 14.33
N LEU A 432 17.50 22.90 13.79
CA LEU A 432 17.55 22.66 12.35
C LEU A 432 16.39 23.33 11.58
N GLY A 433 15.22 23.49 12.21
CA GLY A 433 14.05 24.17 11.63
C GLY A 433 13.66 23.62 10.24
N SER A 434 13.50 24.54 9.27
CA SER A 434 13.19 24.25 7.88
C SER A 434 14.44 24.19 6.97
N ALA A 435 15.64 24.17 7.54
CA ALA A 435 16.90 24.13 6.79
C ALA A 435 16.93 22.94 5.84
N LYS A 436 17.41 23.19 4.61
CA LYS A 436 17.58 22.16 3.59
C LYS A 436 18.91 21.42 3.68
N THR A 437 19.85 22.03 4.36
CA THR A 437 21.20 21.48 4.55
C THR A 437 21.52 21.38 6.03
N ILE A 438 22.34 20.42 6.37
CA ILE A 438 22.99 20.30 7.68
C ILE A 438 24.48 20.55 7.46
N LYS A 439 25.11 21.32 8.35
CA LYS A 439 26.48 21.79 8.13
C LYS A 439 27.27 21.89 9.42
N ASP A 440 28.58 21.82 9.29
CA ASP A 440 29.57 22.30 10.23
C ASP A 440 30.58 23.20 9.48
N ASP A 441 31.71 23.52 10.13
CA ASP A 441 32.72 24.40 9.55
C ASP A 441 33.36 23.87 8.25
N ASN A 442 33.32 22.54 8.02
CA ASN A 442 34.01 21.86 6.93
C ASN A 442 33.07 21.08 5.99
N ILE A 443 31.90 20.69 6.42
CA ILE A 443 30.99 19.81 5.68
C ILE A 443 29.62 20.47 5.54
N VAL A 444 29.12 20.50 4.29
CA VAL A 444 27.75 20.90 3.96
C VAL A 444 27.08 19.75 3.25
N LEU A 445 26.00 19.19 3.82
CA LEU A 445 25.29 18.06 3.26
C LEU A 445 23.79 18.34 3.14
N ASP A 446 23.13 17.84 2.11
CA ASP A 446 21.66 17.87 2.01
C ASP A 446 21.06 17.12 3.20
N ARG A 447 20.07 17.73 3.84
CA ARG A 447 19.45 17.20 5.08
C ARG A 447 18.79 15.83 4.84
N ASP A 448 18.16 15.63 3.68
CA ASP A 448 17.43 14.40 3.38
C ASP A 448 18.46 13.26 3.11
N ILE A 449 19.60 13.57 2.48
CA ILE A 449 20.73 12.64 2.31
C ILE A 449 21.36 12.30 3.66
N ASN A 450 21.58 13.30 4.53
CA ASN A 450 22.08 13.07 5.88
C ASN A 450 21.16 12.14 6.68
N ALA A 451 19.85 12.34 6.58
CA ALA A 451 18.87 11.49 7.27
C ALA A 451 18.91 10.04 6.74
N ALA A 452 18.95 9.85 5.41
CA ALA A 452 19.05 8.53 4.81
C ALA A 452 20.34 7.80 5.23
N ARG A 453 21.48 8.53 5.25
CA ARG A 453 22.74 8.01 5.77
C ARG A 453 22.67 7.66 7.25
N GLY A 454 22.04 8.50 8.06
CA GLY A 454 21.82 8.24 9.49
C GLY A 454 20.98 6.97 9.72
N ILE A 455 19.93 6.73 8.92
CA ILE A 455 19.13 5.50 8.95
C ILE A 455 20.02 4.29 8.59
N TYR A 456 20.78 4.39 7.52
CA TYR A 456 21.69 3.33 7.07
C TYR A 456 22.70 2.95 8.15
N LEU A 457 23.44 3.91 8.71
CA LEU A 457 24.44 3.69 9.75
C LEU A 457 23.83 3.13 11.05
N LYS A 458 22.69 3.68 11.47
CA LYS A 458 21.98 3.22 12.67
C LYS A 458 21.57 1.76 12.55
N CYS A 459 21.10 1.33 11.40
CA CYS A 459 20.70 -0.07 11.21
C CYS A 459 21.88 -1.03 11.19
N LEU A 460 22.99 -0.61 10.61
CA LEU A 460 24.21 -1.41 10.64
C LEU A 460 24.78 -1.52 12.06
N SER A 461 24.77 -0.44 12.87
CA SER A 461 25.31 -0.43 14.23
C SER A 461 24.45 -1.20 15.22
N THR A 462 23.12 -1.23 15.06
CA THR A 462 22.21 -1.89 16.01
C THR A 462 21.99 -3.37 15.70
N GLY A 463 22.66 -3.93 14.71
CA GLY A 463 22.51 -5.34 14.32
C GLY A 463 21.08 -5.71 13.91
N GLY A 464 20.30 -4.71 13.43
CA GLY A 464 18.93 -4.95 12.97
C GLY A 464 17.99 -5.49 14.04
N THR A 465 18.12 -5.04 15.31
CA THR A 465 17.07 -5.27 16.31
C THR A 465 15.78 -4.61 15.85
N CYS A 466 15.12 -5.23 14.90
CA CYS A 466 13.87 -4.82 14.35
C CYS A 466 12.77 -5.69 14.93
N SER A 467 11.77 -5.04 15.49
CA SER A 467 10.49 -5.68 15.76
C SER A 467 9.92 -6.20 14.43
N THR A 468 10.01 -7.48 14.19
CA THR A 468 9.22 -8.17 13.16
C THR A 468 7.76 -8.06 13.59
N SER A 469 7.04 -7.12 13.04
CA SER A 469 5.58 -6.99 13.16
C SER A 469 4.88 -7.64 11.99
#